data_0aeabe4beafe5481ac691f60ca99a22f
#
_entry.id   0aeabe4beafe5481ac691f60ca99a22f
#
_cell.length_a   1.000
_cell.length_b   1.000
_cell.length_c   1.000
_cell.angle_alpha   90.00
_cell.angle_beta   90.00
_cell.angle_gamma   90.00
#
_symmetry.space_group_name_H-M   'P 1'
#
loop_
_entity.id
_entity.type
_entity.pdbx_description
1 polymer ?
#
loop_
_entity_poly.entity_id
_entity_poly.type
_entity_poly.pdbx_seq_one_letter_code
_entity_poly.pdbx_strand_id
1 'polypeptide(L)'
;LAQRRDGQPRLVSTLNVDFLVNALGMGFQKARHPELLDVLRHSDLVTADGFPILWLSRIAGRPLPHRVCGSDIVPQLAARAAGKGLSLFLLGGGEGVGPKAALALQARNPGLRIAGTAAPMIHAAGPGLAHAEIDDAALVNEINESGADILLLGLGNPKQELWFNRNRHRLQVPVSIGVGGTFEFIVGTVKRAPEWMQRFNLEWLFRITQDPGRLWRRYALGMFKLAALSVPLAWSRLSQGIAFRARGRSLQTTPGWRHVWSSRDASLDIVRLPEWVGSEYLEQLVRDVQASDRQVKLSLLDFSRVRHVAMEAHHALFTLAELQREHNGQILLLGLSDKLRRRLASARVLDVLQTSDGDALGSLDTGRPGGLPGCRTYLMDENALVFLSGRVSARGLSDMGFVESLSQTAADRAVIIDLRNVALLESTAIVALRELFFGPDGEERRVYLSGASANVQQMFRMAGLGEPTALLDDTT
;
A
#
# COMPACT_ATOMS: atom_id res chain seq x y z
N LEU A 1 -20.37 -9.56 11.03
CA LEU A 1 -21.63 -8.86 11.40
C LEU A 1 -21.64 -8.43 12.88
N ALA A 2 -21.32 -9.32 13.83
CA ALA A 2 -21.33 -8.99 15.26
C ALA A 2 -20.28 -7.94 15.68
N GLN A 3 -19.26 -7.70 14.88
CA GLN A 3 -18.17 -6.73 15.15
C GLN A 3 -18.33 -5.41 14.40
N ARG A 4 -19.50 -5.12 13.85
CA ARG A 4 -19.77 -3.86 13.15
C ARG A 4 -19.73 -2.70 14.14
N ARG A 5 -18.59 -2.00 14.24
CA ARG A 5 -18.41 -0.84 15.13
C ARG A 5 -18.62 0.49 14.44
N ASP A 6 -18.44 0.56 13.11
CA ASP A 6 -18.35 1.79 12.33
C ASP A 6 -19.52 2.04 11.37
N GLY A 7 -20.46 1.10 11.26
CA GLY A 7 -21.60 1.22 10.34
C GLY A 7 -21.24 1.12 8.85
N GLN A 8 -19.97 1.00 8.49
CA GLN A 8 -19.51 0.95 7.10
C GLN A 8 -19.73 -0.43 6.47
N PRO A 9 -20.17 -0.52 5.19
CA PRO A 9 -20.29 -1.77 4.48
C PRO A 9 -18.90 -2.36 4.21
N ARG A 10 -18.76 -3.67 4.39
CA ARG A 10 -17.49 -4.41 4.22
C ARG A 10 -17.48 -5.20 2.93
N LEU A 11 -16.31 -5.29 2.30
CA LEU A 11 -16.09 -6.04 1.07
C LEU A 11 -15.20 -7.25 1.30
N VAL A 12 -15.68 -8.41 0.85
CA VAL A 12 -14.87 -9.61 0.70
C VAL A 12 -14.61 -9.84 -0.79
N SER A 13 -13.35 -9.78 -1.21
CA SER A 13 -12.93 -9.99 -2.60
C SER A 13 -12.35 -11.39 -2.81
N THR A 14 -12.80 -12.10 -3.86
CA THR A 14 -12.22 -13.39 -4.25
C THR A 14 -11.21 -13.18 -5.38
N LEU A 15 -9.94 -13.08 -5.01
CA LEU A 15 -8.83 -12.76 -5.91
C LEU A 15 -8.45 -13.93 -6.77
N ASN A 16 -8.62 -13.81 -8.08
CA ASN A 16 -8.12 -14.75 -9.09
C ASN A 16 -7.09 -14.08 -10.04
N VAL A 17 -6.55 -14.85 -10.99
CA VAL A 17 -5.53 -14.35 -11.93
C VAL A 17 -6.06 -13.22 -12.80
N ASP A 18 -7.30 -13.33 -13.28
CA ASP A 18 -7.90 -12.29 -14.12
C ASP A 18 -8.02 -10.97 -13.34
N PHE A 19 -8.43 -11.06 -12.08
CA PHE A 19 -8.50 -9.91 -11.18
C PHE A 19 -7.10 -9.28 -11.02
N LEU A 20 -6.11 -10.08 -10.65
CA LEU A 20 -4.75 -9.62 -10.44
C LEU A 20 -4.18 -8.94 -11.71
N VAL A 21 -4.38 -9.55 -12.86
CA VAL A 21 -3.92 -9.02 -14.16
C VAL A 21 -4.67 -7.76 -14.57
N ASN A 22 -5.98 -7.68 -14.30
CA ASN A 22 -6.76 -6.48 -14.58
C ASN A 22 -6.30 -5.31 -13.70
N ALA A 23 -5.97 -5.56 -12.44
CA ALA A 23 -5.49 -4.54 -11.52
C ALA A 23 -4.05 -4.10 -11.85
N LEU A 24 -3.12 -5.04 -12.00
CA LEU A 24 -1.67 -4.75 -12.07
C LEU A 24 -1.16 -4.48 -13.50
N GLY A 25 -1.79 -5.04 -14.54
CA GLY A 25 -1.22 -5.04 -15.89
C GLY A 25 -0.02 -6.00 -16.03
N MET A 26 0.80 -5.84 -17.06
CA MET A 26 1.95 -6.67 -17.34
C MET A 26 3.28 -5.92 -17.12
N GLY A 27 4.27 -6.57 -16.52
CA GLY A 27 5.65 -6.07 -16.41
C GLY A 27 5.80 -4.85 -15.49
N PHE A 28 6.72 -3.95 -15.87
CA PHE A 28 7.09 -2.74 -15.12
C PHE A 28 6.16 -1.55 -15.35
N GLN A 29 5.06 -1.72 -16.06
CA GLN A 29 4.10 -0.65 -16.33
C GLN A 29 3.33 -0.25 -15.06
N LYS A 30 2.78 0.96 -15.08
CA LYS A 30 1.85 1.43 -14.06
C LYS A 30 0.66 0.47 -13.94
N ALA A 31 -0.02 0.47 -12.79
CA ALA A 31 -1.24 -0.30 -12.60
C ALA A 31 -2.19 -0.10 -13.79
N ARG A 32 -2.70 -1.20 -14.35
CA ARG A 32 -3.61 -1.14 -15.51
C ARG A 32 -4.92 -0.49 -15.12
N HIS A 33 -5.38 -0.78 -13.91
CA HIS A 33 -6.60 -0.22 -13.34
C HIS A 33 -6.32 0.20 -11.90
N PRO A 34 -5.87 1.46 -11.69
CA PRO A 34 -5.50 1.96 -10.36
C PRO A 34 -6.63 1.85 -9.34
N GLU A 35 -7.86 2.21 -9.72
CA GLU A 35 -9.04 2.11 -8.85
C GLU A 35 -9.30 0.65 -8.41
N LEU A 36 -9.24 -0.32 -9.33
CA LEU A 36 -9.42 -1.74 -8.99
C LEU A 36 -8.34 -2.23 -8.03
N LEU A 37 -7.10 -1.78 -8.21
CA LEU A 37 -6.00 -2.10 -7.31
C LEU A 37 -6.23 -1.49 -5.92
N ASP A 38 -6.75 -0.27 -5.88
CA ASP A 38 -7.09 0.42 -4.62
C ASP A 38 -8.23 -0.30 -3.90
N VAL A 39 -9.29 -0.68 -4.60
CA VAL A 39 -10.40 -1.48 -4.04
C VAL A 39 -9.90 -2.80 -3.46
N LEU A 40 -8.99 -3.49 -4.15
CA LEU A 40 -8.41 -4.74 -3.66
C LEU A 40 -7.62 -4.54 -2.35
N ARG A 41 -6.86 -3.44 -2.25
CA ARG A 41 -6.09 -3.09 -1.06
C ARG A 41 -6.96 -2.74 0.15
N HIS A 42 -8.11 -2.12 -0.11
CA HIS A 42 -9.06 -1.70 0.93
C HIS A 42 -10.22 -2.67 1.14
N SER A 43 -10.17 -3.85 0.51
CA SER A 43 -11.10 -4.93 0.82
C SER A 43 -10.86 -5.43 2.24
N ASP A 44 -11.92 -5.57 3.02
CA ASP A 44 -11.84 -6.03 4.43
C ASP A 44 -11.32 -7.47 4.55
N LEU A 45 -11.52 -8.26 3.50
CA LEU A 45 -10.95 -9.60 3.37
C LEU A 45 -10.70 -9.93 1.90
N VAL A 46 -9.50 -10.45 1.61
CA VAL A 46 -9.16 -10.98 0.28
C VAL A 46 -8.90 -12.46 0.38
N THR A 47 -9.62 -13.26 -0.39
CA THR A 47 -9.42 -14.71 -0.47
C THR A 47 -8.74 -15.11 -1.77
N ALA A 48 -7.96 -16.17 -1.74
CA ALA A 48 -7.27 -16.69 -2.93
C ALA A 48 -8.18 -17.60 -3.74
N ASP A 49 -8.70 -17.12 -4.87
CA ASP A 49 -9.51 -17.90 -5.80
C ASP A 49 -8.66 -18.45 -6.95
N GLY A 50 -8.19 -19.65 -6.77
CA GLY A 50 -7.45 -20.39 -7.77
C GLY A 50 -6.01 -20.71 -7.39
N PHE A 51 -5.54 -21.85 -7.90
CA PHE A 51 -4.18 -22.36 -7.65
C PHE A 51 -3.07 -21.39 -8.05
N PRO A 52 -3.17 -20.64 -9.17
CA PRO A 52 -2.11 -19.73 -9.55
C PRO A 52 -1.82 -18.64 -8.50
N ILE A 53 -2.81 -18.19 -7.74
CA ILE A 53 -2.62 -17.24 -6.64
C ILE A 53 -1.83 -17.88 -5.50
N LEU A 54 -2.10 -19.14 -5.14
CA LEU A 54 -1.31 -19.88 -4.16
C LEU A 54 0.14 -20.06 -4.62
N TRP A 55 0.34 -20.31 -5.90
CA TRP A 55 1.68 -20.43 -6.47
C TRP A 55 2.45 -19.11 -6.42
N LEU A 56 1.81 -18.00 -6.81
CA LEU A 56 2.39 -16.67 -6.66
C LEU A 56 2.76 -16.34 -5.21
N SER A 57 1.91 -16.69 -4.25
CA SER A 57 2.17 -16.45 -2.83
C SER A 57 3.43 -17.19 -2.34
N ARG A 58 3.68 -18.41 -2.86
CA ARG A 58 4.92 -19.16 -2.60
C ARG A 58 6.14 -18.49 -3.21
N ILE A 59 6.03 -18.02 -4.46
CA ILE A 59 7.10 -17.25 -5.12
C ILE A 59 7.38 -15.96 -4.35
N ALA A 60 6.35 -15.29 -3.87
CA ALA A 60 6.49 -14.08 -3.06
C ALA A 60 7.02 -14.32 -1.64
N GLY A 61 7.24 -15.59 -1.21
CA GLY A 61 7.76 -15.92 0.11
C GLY A 61 6.72 -15.93 1.24
N ARG A 62 5.44 -15.76 0.92
CA ARG A 62 4.31 -15.76 1.87
C ARG A 62 3.25 -16.79 1.42
N PRO A 63 3.51 -18.09 1.64
CA PRO A 63 2.63 -19.14 1.17
C PRO A 63 1.26 -19.06 1.85
N LEU A 64 0.22 -18.94 1.04
CA LEU A 64 -1.16 -19.07 1.50
C LEU A 64 -1.49 -20.56 1.72
N PRO A 65 -2.21 -20.90 2.80
CA PRO A 65 -2.46 -22.31 3.16
C PRO A 65 -3.42 -22.99 2.21
N HIS A 66 -4.51 -22.32 1.82
CA HIS A 66 -5.60 -22.93 1.07
C HIS A 66 -6.20 -21.99 0.03
N ARG A 67 -6.82 -22.59 -0.99
CA ARG A 67 -7.70 -21.90 -1.93
C ARG A 67 -9.06 -21.70 -1.28
N VAL A 68 -9.64 -20.51 -1.46
CA VAL A 68 -11.01 -20.18 -1.01
C VAL A 68 -11.71 -19.41 -2.12
N CYS A 69 -12.61 -20.05 -2.85
CA CYS A 69 -13.32 -19.46 -3.98
C CYS A 69 -14.82 -19.25 -3.70
N GLY A 70 -15.46 -18.38 -4.48
CA GLY A 70 -16.87 -18.06 -4.33
C GLY A 70 -17.77 -19.29 -4.35
N SER A 71 -17.49 -20.27 -5.22
CA SER A 71 -18.24 -21.52 -5.33
C SER A 71 -18.14 -22.44 -4.10
N ASP A 72 -17.12 -22.24 -3.24
CA ASP A 72 -16.99 -22.95 -1.97
C ASP A 72 -17.60 -22.14 -0.82
N ILE A 73 -17.48 -20.80 -0.87
CA ILE A 73 -18.00 -19.89 0.15
C ILE A 73 -19.53 -19.92 0.16
N VAL A 74 -20.18 -19.73 -0.99
CA VAL A 74 -21.63 -19.50 -1.05
C VAL A 74 -22.47 -20.62 -0.47
N PRO A 75 -22.24 -21.93 -0.79
CA PRO A 75 -23.00 -23.02 -0.18
C PRO A 75 -22.82 -23.11 1.34
N GLN A 76 -21.60 -22.92 1.84
CA GLN A 76 -21.32 -22.95 3.28
C GLN A 76 -21.92 -21.73 4.00
N LEU A 77 -21.87 -20.56 3.35
CA LEU A 77 -22.47 -19.34 3.87
C LEU A 77 -23.98 -19.46 3.96
N ALA A 78 -24.62 -20.02 2.92
CA ALA A 78 -26.06 -20.27 2.89
C ALA A 78 -26.52 -21.19 4.04
N ALA A 79 -25.79 -22.27 4.28
CA ALA A 79 -26.07 -23.17 5.40
C ALA A 79 -25.96 -22.47 6.76
N ARG A 80 -24.90 -21.67 6.95
CA ARG A 80 -24.70 -20.91 8.19
C ARG A 80 -25.71 -19.76 8.35
N ALA A 81 -26.09 -19.10 7.25
CA ALA A 81 -27.08 -18.05 7.23
C ALA A 81 -28.46 -18.58 7.65
N ALA A 82 -28.86 -19.75 7.10
CA ALA A 82 -30.09 -20.42 7.50
C ALA A 82 -30.14 -20.69 9.00
N GLY A 83 -29.07 -21.26 9.57
CA GLY A 83 -28.98 -21.55 11.00
C GLY A 83 -28.92 -20.33 11.93
N LYS A 84 -28.59 -19.14 11.39
CA LYS A 84 -28.51 -17.89 12.15
C LYS A 84 -29.61 -16.90 11.81
N GLY A 85 -30.57 -17.26 10.95
CA GLY A 85 -31.65 -16.38 10.52
C GLY A 85 -31.21 -15.18 9.69
N LEU A 86 -29.98 -15.23 9.08
CA LEU A 86 -29.47 -14.18 8.22
C LEU A 86 -30.06 -14.29 6.81
N SER A 87 -30.20 -13.14 6.16
CA SER A 87 -30.76 -13.03 4.82
C SER A 87 -29.70 -12.72 3.76
N LEU A 88 -29.87 -13.24 2.56
CA LEU A 88 -28.99 -13.03 1.41
C LEU A 88 -29.70 -12.25 0.31
N PHE A 89 -28.99 -11.30 -0.31
CA PHE A 89 -29.39 -10.69 -1.57
C PHE A 89 -28.41 -11.17 -2.68
N LEU A 90 -28.94 -11.62 -3.81
CA LEU A 90 -28.14 -12.12 -4.94
C LEU A 90 -28.16 -11.07 -6.06
N LEU A 91 -27.00 -10.44 -6.32
CA LEU A 91 -26.87 -9.44 -7.37
C LEU A 91 -25.98 -9.96 -8.49
N GLY A 92 -26.52 -10.09 -9.69
CA GLY A 92 -25.82 -10.53 -10.89
C GLY A 92 -26.24 -11.92 -11.38
N GLY A 93 -25.34 -12.58 -12.13
CA GLY A 93 -25.68 -13.71 -12.97
C GLY A 93 -26.38 -13.28 -14.27
N GLY A 94 -26.60 -14.20 -15.19
CA GLY A 94 -27.44 -13.96 -16.38
C GLY A 94 -28.93 -13.84 -16.04
N GLU A 95 -29.72 -13.44 -17.01
CA GLU A 95 -31.17 -13.34 -16.86
C GLU A 95 -31.77 -14.64 -16.33
N GLY A 96 -32.57 -14.56 -15.25
CA GLY A 96 -33.20 -15.69 -14.58
C GLY A 96 -32.26 -16.62 -13.79
N VAL A 97 -30.92 -16.35 -13.78
CA VAL A 97 -29.95 -17.17 -13.01
C VAL A 97 -30.08 -16.90 -11.52
N GLY A 98 -30.19 -15.63 -11.12
CA GLY A 98 -30.32 -15.24 -9.71
C GLY A 98 -31.49 -15.92 -8.99
N PRO A 99 -32.76 -15.81 -9.49
CA PRO A 99 -33.90 -16.49 -8.92
C PRO A 99 -33.75 -18.04 -8.84
N LYS A 100 -33.21 -18.67 -9.89
CA LYS A 100 -32.94 -20.12 -9.88
C LYS A 100 -31.88 -20.49 -8.84
N ALA A 101 -30.83 -19.70 -8.70
CA ALA A 101 -29.81 -19.92 -7.68
C ALA A 101 -30.39 -19.74 -6.25
N ALA A 102 -31.26 -18.77 -6.05
CA ALA A 102 -31.98 -18.57 -4.80
C ALA A 102 -32.80 -19.79 -4.40
N LEU A 103 -33.62 -20.27 -5.32
CA LEU A 103 -34.42 -21.49 -5.13
C LEU A 103 -33.54 -22.72 -4.82
N ALA A 104 -32.45 -22.90 -5.57
CA ALA A 104 -31.53 -24.01 -5.34
C ALA A 104 -30.83 -23.95 -3.98
N LEU A 105 -30.48 -22.76 -3.51
CA LEU A 105 -29.91 -22.55 -2.18
C LEU A 105 -30.92 -22.81 -1.07
N GLN A 106 -32.17 -22.35 -1.22
CA GLN A 106 -33.24 -22.58 -0.26
C GLN A 106 -33.61 -24.07 -0.19
N ALA A 107 -33.68 -24.78 -1.33
CA ALA A 107 -33.94 -26.19 -1.36
C ALA A 107 -32.89 -27.03 -0.61
N ARG A 108 -31.64 -26.60 -0.63
CA ARG A 108 -30.51 -27.24 0.09
C ARG A 108 -30.41 -26.81 1.57
N ASN A 109 -30.98 -25.67 1.91
CA ASN A 109 -30.88 -25.08 3.25
C ASN A 109 -32.26 -24.59 3.70
N PRO A 110 -33.09 -25.46 4.24
CA PRO A 110 -34.40 -25.08 4.76
C PRO A 110 -34.28 -23.96 5.81
N GLY A 111 -35.10 -22.91 5.67
CA GLY A 111 -35.04 -21.72 6.54
C GLY A 111 -34.13 -20.62 6.06
N LEU A 112 -33.39 -20.81 4.95
CA LEU A 112 -32.59 -19.72 4.35
C LEU A 112 -33.53 -18.62 3.83
N ARG A 113 -33.28 -17.39 4.28
CA ARG A 113 -33.97 -16.20 3.82
C ARG A 113 -33.25 -15.60 2.63
N ILE A 114 -33.94 -15.49 1.49
CA ILE A 114 -33.48 -14.70 0.34
C ILE A 114 -34.24 -13.38 0.37
N ALA A 115 -33.54 -12.28 0.57
CA ALA A 115 -34.12 -10.95 0.66
C ALA A 115 -34.47 -10.36 -0.72
N GLY A 116 -33.74 -10.79 -1.77
CA GLY A 116 -34.01 -10.37 -3.13
C GLY A 116 -32.98 -10.92 -4.13
N THR A 117 -33.29 -10.74 -5.41
CA THR A 117 -32.39 -11.09 -6.54
C THR A 117 -32.51 -10.02 -7.62
N ALA A 118 -31.39 -9.53 -8.14
CA ALA A 118 -31.36 -8.59 -9.26
C ALA A 118 -30.23 -8.93 -10.25
N ALA A 119 -30.47 -8.69 -11.53
CA ALA A 119 -29.50 -8.94 -12.60
C ALA A 119 -29.41 -7.73 -13.57
N PRO A 120 -29.03 -6.54 -13.08
CA PRO A 120 -28.97 -5.34 -13.89
C PRO A 120 -27.76 -5.34 -14.82
N MET A 121 -27.80 -4.49 -15.84
CA MET A 121 -26.64 -4.18 -16.67
C MET A 121 -25.75 -3.18 -15.90
N ILE A 122 -24.57 -3.61 -15.49
CA ILE A 122 -23.60 -2.78 -14.77
C ILE A 122 -22.51 -2.28 -15.72
N HIS A 123 -22.28 -0.98 -15.74
CA HIS A 123 -21.20 -0.33 -16.48
C HIS A 123 -19.98 -0.10 -15.58
N ALA A 124 -18.83 -0.69 -15.98
CA ALA A 124 -17.55 -0.53 -15.29
C ALA A 124 -16.53 0.28 -16.13
N ALA A 125 -16.86 0.56 -17.38
CA ALA A 125 -16.03 1.34 -18.30
C ALA A 125 -16.87 1.86 -19.47
N GLY A 126 -16.32 2.80 -20.25
CA GLY A 126 -16.93 3.36 -21.45
C GLY A 126 -17.96 4.47 -21.17
N PRO A 127 -18.69 4.92 -22.21
CA PRO A 127 -19.62 6.06 -22.10
C PRO A 127 -20.73 5.87 -21.06
N GLY A 128 -21.19 4.63 -20.83
CA GLY A 128 -22.20 4.31 -19.81
C GLY A 128 -21.77 4.61 -18.39
N LEU A 129 -20.47 4.83 -18.15
CA LEU A 129 -19.98 5.18 -16.80
C LEU A 129 -20.46 6.57 -16.35
N ALA A 130 -20.72 7.49 -17.28
CA ALA A 130 -21.19 8.84 -16.96
C ALA A 130 -22.56 8.88 -16.26
N HIS A 131 -23.40 7.87 -16.49
CA HIS A 131 -24.73 7.76 -15.89
C HIS A 131 -24.81 6.65 -14.83
N ALA A 132 -23.72 5.94 -14.59
CA ALA A 132 -23.72 4.74 -13.75
C ALA A 132 -24.20 4.97 -12.31
N GLU A 133 -23.93 6.14 -11.72
CA GLU A 133 -24.43 6.46 -10.37
C GLU A 133 -25.94 6.67 -10.33
N ILE A 134 -26.52 7.22 -11.39
CA ILE A 134 -27.96 7.39 -11.54
C ILE A 134 -28.63 6.04 -11.77
N ASP A 135 -28.06 5.25 -12.68
CA ASP A 135 -28.55 3.91 -13.02
C ASP A 135 -28.49 2.96 -11.80
N ASP A 136 -27.45 3.09 -10.98
CA ASP A 136 -27.29 2.29 -9.77
C ASP A 136 -28.25 2.72 -8.62
N ALA A 137 -28.81 3.94 -8.64
CA ALA A 137 -29.57 4.48 -7.52
C ALA A 137 -30.80 3.63 -7.16
N ALA A 138 -31.58 3.24 -8.14
CA ALA A 138 -32.78 2.40 -7.94
C ALA A 138 -32.37 1.03 -7.37
N LEU A 139 -31.31 0.43 -7.90
CA LEU A 139 -30.79 -0.85 -7.43
C LEU A 139 -30.28 -0.78 -5.99
N VAL A 140 -29.53 0.26 -5.63
CA VAL A 140 -29.04 0.47 -4.27
C VAL A 140 -30.20 0.62 -3.29
N ASN A 141 -31.24 1.36 -3.68
CA ASN A 141 -32.45 1.50 -2.86
C ASN A 141 -33.16 0.15 -2.67
N GLU A 142 -33.36 -0.63 -3.75
CA GLU A 142 -33.94 -1.97 -3.68
C GLU A 142 -33.16 -2.88 -2.71
N ILE A 143 -31.82 -2.88 -2.81
CA ILE A 143 -30.95 -3.66 -1.92
C ILE A 143 -31.10 -3.19 -0.46
N ASN A 144 -31.11 -1.89 -0.20
CA ASN A 144 -31.24 -1.34 1.15
C ASN A 144 -32.60 -1.63 1.75
N GLU A 145 -33.69 -1.46 0.99
CA GLU A 145 -35.07 -1.73 1.41
C GLU A 145 -35.32 -3.22 1.68
N SER A 146 -34.56 -4.10 1.01
CA SER A 146 -34.65 -5.55 1.24
C SER A 146 -34.22 -5.96 2.65
N GLY A 147 -33.46 -5.12 3.37
CA GLY A 147 -32.90 -5.42 4.68
C GLY A 147 -31.97 -6.63 4.69
N ALA A 148 -31.29 -6.91 3.60
CA ALA A 148 -30.37 -8.04 3.50
C ALA A 148 -29.19 -7.90 4.45
N ASP A 149 -28.78 -8.99 5.10
CA ASP A 149 -27.59 -9.05 5.93
C ASP A 149 -26.31 -9.24 5.11
N ILE A 150 -26.40 -9.92 3.97
CA ILE A 150 -25.26 -10.21 3.12
C ILE A 150 -25.65 -10.04 1.65
N LEU A 151 -24.83 -9.29 0.91
CA LEU A 151 -24.95 -9.08 -0.53
C LEU A 151 -23.93 -9.95 -1.27
N LEU A 152 -24.41 -10.85 -2.13
CA LEU A 152 -23.58 -11.69 -3.01
C LEU A 152 -23.48 -11.03 -4.39
N LEU A 153 -22.25 -10.62 -4.79
CA LEU A 153 -21.98 -9.95 -6.05
C LEU A 153 -21.51 -10.95 -7.11
N GLY A 154 -22.42 -11.38 -7.97
CA GLY A 154 -22.20 -12.30 -9.10
C GLY A 154 -22.01 -11.59 -10.44
N LEU A 155 -21.39 -10.39 -10.46
CA LEU A 155 -21.21 -9.57 -11.65
C LEU A 155 -19.92 -9.87 -12.42
N GLY A 156 -19.00 -10.59 -11.78
CA GLY A 156 -17.67 -10.87 -12.29
C GLY A 156 -16.71 -9.69 -12.16
N ASN A 157 -15.40 -10.00 -12.17
CA ASN A 157 -14.35 -9.00 -12.12
C ASN A 157 -14.19 -8.28 -13.48
N PRO A 158 -13.96 -6.96 -13.53
CA PRO A 158 -13.83 -6.01 -12.41
C PRO A 158 -15.14 -5.34 -11.98
N LYS A 159 -16.27 -5.72 -12.58
CA LYS A 159 -17.55 -5.01 -12.39
C LYS A 159 -18.04 -5.02 -10.95
N GLN A 160 -17.94 -6.15 -10.25
CA GLN A 160 -18.43 -6.31 -8.89
C GLN A 160 -17.67 -5.42 -7.88
N GLU A 161 -16.35 -5.32 -8.02
CA GLU A 161 -15.52 -4.53 -7.13
C GLU A 161 -15.71 -3.03 -7.38
N LEU A 162 -15.73 -2.61 -8.65
CA LEU A 162 -15.92 -1.21 -9.03
C LEU A 162 -17.33 -0.71 -8.69
N TRP A 163 -18.33 -1.56 -8.90
CA TRP A 163 -19.70 -1.24 -8.52
C TRP A 163 -19.83 -1.07 -7.00
N PHE A 164 -19.27 -1.98 -6.21
CA PHE A 164 -19.26 -1.86 -4.76
C PHE A 164 -18.56 -0.58 -4.31
N ASN A 165 -17.38 -0.29 -4.84
CA ASN A 165 -16.60 0.89 -4.47
C ASN A 165 -17.38 2.18 -4.74
N ARG A 166 -18.00 2.28 -5.91
CA ARG A 166 -18.81 3.44 -6.31
C ARG A 166 -20.02 3.66 -5.40
N ASN A 167 -20.64 2.58 -4.94
CA ASN A 167 -21.86 2.62 -4.14
C ASN A 167 -21.65 2.41 -2.64
N ARG A 168 -20.42 2.20 -2.18
CA ARG A 168 -20.09 1.87 -0.79
C ARG A 168 -20.72 2.81 0.22
N HIS A 169 -20.69 4.12 -0.04
CA HIS A 169 -21.22 5.15 0.85
C HIS A 169 -22.75 5.19 0.93
N ARG A 170 -23.44 4.53 0.01
CA ARG A 170 -24.90 4.48 -0.10
C ARG A 170 -25.47 3.14 0.35
N LEU A 171 -24.67 2.09 0.36
CA LEU A 171 -25.08 0.75 0.76
C LEU A 171 -25.23 0.64 2.28
N GLN A 172 -26.31 0.03 2.72
CA GLN A 172 -26.59 -0.25 4.13
C GLN A 172 -26.33 -1.72 4.49
N VAL A 173 -26.17 -2.59 3.49
CA VAL A 173 -25.87 -4.01 3.70
C VAL A 173 -24.51 -4.16 4.40
N PRO A 174 -24.44 -4.86 5.54
CA PRO A 174 -23.23 -4.95 6.35
C PRO A 174 -22.04 -5.59 5.66
N VAL A 175 -22.27 -6.62 4.82
CA VAL A 175 -21.20 -7.39 4.15
C VAL A 175 -21.57 -7.66 2.71
N SER A 176 -20.67 -7.33 1.80
CA SER A 176 -20.75 -7.68 0.38
C SER A 176 -19.62 -8.65 0.01
N ILE A 177 -19.92 -9.66 -0.77
CA ILE A 177 -18.96 -10.71 -1.16
C ILE A 177 -18.96 -10.85 -2.68
N GLY A 178 -17.79 -10.61 -3.30
CA GLY A 178 -17.58 -10.87 -4.72
C GLY A 178 -17.49 -12.39 -4.98
N VAL A 179 -18.47 -12.95 -5.70
CA VAL A 179 -18.55 -14.39 -5.94
C VAL A 179 -18.44 -14.76 -7.42
N GLY A 180 -18.35 -13.76 -8.31
CA GLY A 180 -18.21 -13.98 -9.75
C GLY A 180 -19.30 -14.91 -10.31
N GLY A 181 -18.92 -15.84 -11.18
CA GLY A 181 -19.84 -16.80 -11.84
C GLY A 181 -20.29 -17.96 -10.95
N THR A 182 -20.47 -17.74 -9.65
CA THR A 182 -20.88 -18.81 -8.71
C THR A 182 -22.34 -19.21 -8.88
N PHE A 183 -23.19 -18.28 -9.28
CA PHE A 183 -24.63 -18.58 -9.44
C PHE A 183 -24.88 -19.57 -10.55
N GLU A 184 -24.15 -19.54 -11.64
CA GLU A 184 -24.21 -20.50 -12.75
C GLU A 184 -23.85 -21.92 -12.30
N PHE A 185 -22.90 -22.06 -11.35
CA PHE A 185 -22.57 -23.36 -10.75
C PHE A 185 -23.68 -23.86 -9.84
N ILE A 186 -24.33 -23.00 -9.08
CA ILE A 186 -25.41 -23.37 -8.15
C ILE A 186 -26.62 -23.88 -8.94
N VAL A 187 -26.92 -23.22 -10.05
CA VAL A 187 -28.01 -23.60 -10.97
C VAL A 187 -27.67 -24.85 -11.78
N GLY A 188 -26.39 -25.16 -11.95
CA GLY A 188 -25.92 -26.33 -12.74
C GLY A 188 -25.81 -26.05 -14.24
N THR A 189 -25.96 -24.81 -14.71
CA THR A 189 -25.69 -24.41 -16.10
C THR A 189 -24.22 -24.58 -16.47
N VAL A 190 -23.34 -24.48 -15.51
CA VAL A 190 -21.91 -24.81 -15.62
C VAL A 190 -21.62 -25.99 -14.68
N LYS A 191 -21.12 -27.09 -15.23
CA LYS A 191 -20.75 -28.25 -14.41
C LYS A 191 -19.45 -28.01 -13.67
N ARG A 192 -19.41 -28.36 -12.40
CA ARG A 192 -18.18 -28.32 -11.60
C ARG A 192 -17.31 -29.53 -11.94
N ALA A 193 -15.99 -29.35 -11.90
CA ALA A 193 -15.05 -30.44 -12.11
C ALA A 193 -15.26 -31.57 -11.08
N PRO A 194 -14.98 -32.83 -11.42
CA PRO A 194 -14.97 -33.93 -10.45
C PRO A 194 -14.04 -33.61 -9.26
N GLU A 195 -14.36 -34.15 -8.07
CA GLU A 195 -13.63 -33.83 -6.84
C GLU A 195 -12.12 -34.09 -6.95
N TRP A 196 -11.71 -35.16 -7.61
CA TRP A 196 -10.31 -35.47 -7.82
C TRP A 196 -9.58 -34.36 -8.63
N MET A 197 -10.24 -33.83 -9.68
CA MET A 197 -9.68 -32.69 -10.44
C MET A 197 -9.62 -31.42 -9.59
N GLN A 198 -10.61 -31.18 -8.73
CA GLN A 198 -10.58 -30.05 -7.80
C GLN A 198 -9.41 -30.18 -6.80
N ARG A 199 -9.18 -31.40 -6.25
CA ARG A 199 -8.06 -31.69 -5.32
C ARG A 199 -6.69 -31.48 -5.98
N PHE A 200 -6.56 -31.83 -7.27
CA PHE A 200 -5.33 -31.63 -8.04
C PHE A 200 -5.24 -30.23 -8.69
N ASN A 201 -6.20 -29.36 -8.42
CA ASN A 201 -6.25 -27.99 -9.00
C ASN A 201 -6.38 -27.97 -10.53
N LEU A 202 -6.98 -28.97 -11.12
CA LEU A 202 -7.21 -29.12 -12.57
C LEU A 202 -8.60 -28.63 -13.01
N GLU A 203 -9.34 -27.91 -12.16
CA GLU A 203 -10.66 -27.39 -12.47
C GLU A 203 -10.67 -26.49 -13.72
N TRP A 204 -9.62 -25.71 -13.91
CA TRP A 204 -9.46 -24.88 -15.10
C TRP A 204 -9.37 -25.69 -16.40
N LEU A 205 -8.73 -26.87 -16.36
CA LEU A 205 -8.64 -27.77 -17.52
C LEU A 205 -10.01 -28.35 -17.84
N PHE A 206 -10.77 -28.76 -16.83
CA PHE A 206 -12.14 -29.23 -17.01
C PHE A 206 -13.05 -28.15 -17.60
N ARG A 207 -12.89 -26.88 -17.19
CA ARG A 207 -13.63 -25.77 -17.80
C ARG A 207 -13.32 -25.57 -19.27
N ILE A 208 -12.05 -25.72 -19.68
CA ILE A 208 -11.67 -25.65 -21.10
C ILE A 208 -12.39 -26.71 -21.91
N THR A 209 -12.57 -27.93 -21.38
CA THR A 209 -13.30 -28.98 -22.11
C THR A 209 -14.79 -28.68 -22.30
N GLN A 210 -15.39 -27.86 -21.42
CA GLN A 210 -16.79 -27.47 -21.55
C GLN A 210 -17.04 -26.33 -22.56
N ASP A 211 -16.11 -25.37 -22.67
CA ASP A 211 -16.20 -24.26 -23.61
C ASP A 211 -14.80 -23.92 -24.17
N PRO A 212 -14.29 -24.79 -25.08
CA PRO A 212 -12.94 -24.63 -25.60
C PRO A 212 -12.77 -23.36 -26.43
N GLY A 213 -13.79 -22.93 -27.19
CA GLY A 213 -13.71 -21.78 -28.09
C GLY A 213 -13.42 -20.46 -27.36
N ARG A 214 -14.03 -20.26 -26.22
CA ARG A 214 -13.92 -19.04 -25.43
C ARG A 214 -12.82 -19.11 -24.36
N LEU A 215 -12.69 -20.26 -23.69
CA LEU A 215 -11.89 -20.34 -22.47
C LEU A 215 -10.41 -20.62 -22.73
N TRP A 216 -10.01 -21.32 -23.81
CA TRP A 216 -8.60 -21.60 -24.05
C TRP A 216 -7.76 -20.32 -24.25
N ARG A 217 -8.27 -19.34 -25.01
CA ARG A 217 -7.60 -18.04 -25.20
C ARG A 217 -7.48 -17.28 -23.90
N ARG A 218 -8.54 -17.26 -23.10
CA ARG A 218 -8.56 -16.61 -21.79
C ARG A 218 -7.52 -17.21 -20.85
N TYR A 219 -7.46 -18.55 -20.77
CA TYR A 219 -6.48 -19.22 -19.90
C TYR A 219 -5.06 -19.12 -20.43
N ALA A 220 -4.83 -19.26 -21.74
CA ALA A 220 -3.52 -19.08 -22.35
C ALA A 220 -2.97 -17.65 -22.10
N LEU A 221 -3.78 -16.61 -22.34
CA LEU A 221 -3.43 -15.24 -22.05
C LEU A 221 -3.22 -14.99 -20.54
N GLY A 222 -4.08 -15.58 -19.71
CA GLY A 222 -3.95 -15.50 -18.26
C GLY A 222 -2.65 -16.13 -17.76
N MET A 223 -2.28 -17.30 -18.25
CA MET A 223 -1.02 -17.98 -17.92
C MET A 223 0.19 -17.20 -18.41
N PHE A 224 0.14 -16.66 -19.63
CA PHE A 224 1.22 -15.81 -20.15
C PHE A 224 1.42 -14.55 -19.28
N LYS A 225 0.33 -13.89 -18.93
CA LYS A 225 0.36 -12.70 -18.08
C LYS A 225 0.84 -13.03 -16.66
N LEU A 226 0.42 -14.17 -16.12
CA LEU A 226 0.89 -14.67 -14.84
C LEU A 226 2.40 -14.95 -14.88
N ALA A 227 2.90 -15.56 -15.95
CA ALA A 227 4.33 -15.79 -16.15
C ALA A 227 5.09 -14.46 -16.23
N ALA A 228 4.57 -13.49 -16.97
CA ALA A 228 5.17 -12.16 -17.08
C ALA A 228 5.26 -11.43 -15.73
N LEU A 229 4.31 -11.67 -14.81
CA LEU A 229 4.35 -11.15 -13.43
C LEU A 229 5.29 -11.96 -12.53
N SER A 230 5.30 -13.30 -12.68
CA SER A 230 6.01 -14.20 -11.77
C SER A 230 7.49 -14.34 -12.07
N VAL A 231 7.89 -14.33 -13.35
CA VAL A 231 9.29 -14.51 -13.75
C VAL A 231 10.21 -13.43 -13.18
N PRO A 232 9.90 -12.12 -13.27
CA PRO A 232 10.71 -11.09 -12.65
C PRO A 232 10.80 -11.23 -11.12
N LEU A 233 9.70 -11.64 -10.49
CA LEU A 233 9.64 -11.87 -9.05
C LEU A 233 10.50 -13.08 -8.64
N ALA A 234 10.37 -14.19 -9.35
CA ALA A 234 11.16 -15.39 -9.10
C ALA A 234 12.66 -15.13 -9.33
N TRP A 235 12.99 -14.42 -10.42
CA TRP A 235 14.38 -14.03 -10.73
C TRP A 235 14.97 -13.10 -9.66
N SER A 236 14.19 -12.10 -9.21
CA SER A 236 14.61 -11.21 -8.12
C SER A 236 14.92 -11.99 -6.85
N ARG A 237 14.05 -12.93 -6.47
CA ARG A 237 14.24 -13.78 -5.29
C ARG A 237 15.46 -14.69 -5.41
N LEU A 238 15.61 -15.36 -6.56
CA LEU A 238 16.74 -16.26 -6.80
C LEU A 238 18.07 -15.48 -6.77
N SER A 239 18.16 -14.36 -7.47
CA SER A 239 19.35 -13.53 -7.52
C SER A 239 19.74 -12.96 -6.16
N GLN A 240 18.74 -12.59 -5.33
CA GLN A 240 18.97 -12.13 -3.96
C GLN A 240 19.44 -13.27 -3.06
N GLY A 241 18.83 -14.45 -3.16
CA GLY A 241 19.25 -15.63 -2.41
C GLY A 241 20.69 -16.05 -2.72
N ILE A 242 21.10 -15.98 -3.99
CA ILE A 242 22.49 -16.26 -4.41
C ILE A 242 23.43 -15.18 -3.86
N ALA A 243 23.09 -13.90 -3.98
CA ALA A 243 23.90 -12.79 -3.46
C ALA A 243 24.06 -12.85 -1.94
N PHE A 244 22.99 -13.24 -1.22
CA PHE A 244 23.01 -13.41 0.23
C PHE A 244 23.90 -14.60 0.65
N ARG A 245 23.80 -15.73 -0.04
CA ARG A 245 24.64 -16.92 0.24
C ARG A 245 26.10 -16.71 -0.12
N ALA A 246 26.39 -16.02 -1.24
CA ALA A 246 27.75 -15.79 -1.72
C ALA A 246 28.55 -14.83 -0.82
N ARG A 247 27.89 -13.98 -0.06
CA ARG A 247 28.55 -13.03 0.86
C ARG A 247 28.74 -13.52 2.28
N GLY A 248 28.32 -14.73 2.61
CA GLY A 248 28.61 -15.40 3.87
C GLY A 248 28.40 -14.52 5.12
N ARG A 249 28.09 -15.13 6.22
CA ARG A 249 27.84 -14.66 7.60
C ARG A 249 28.66 -13.46 8.17
N SER A 250 29.44 -12.74 7.35
CA SER A 250 30.34 -11.65 7.79
C SER A 250 29.77 -10.26 7.58
N LEU A 251 28.48 -10.10 7.44
CA LEU A 251 27.86 -8.78 7.41
C LEU A 251 27.47 -8.38 8.85
N GLN A 252 28.43 -7.81 9.57
CA GLN A 252 28.12 -6.81 10.57
C GLN A 252 27.50 -5.63 9.82
N THR A 253 26.19 -5.70 9.64
CA THR A 253 25.40 -4.59 9.07
C THR A 253 25.56 -3.40 9.97
N THR A 254 25.96 -2.27 9.43
CA THR A 254 25.80 -1.01 10.12
C THR A 254 24.35 -0.95 10.59
N PRO A 255 24.07 -0.87 11.89
CA PRO A 255 22.70 -0.90 12.38
C PRO A 255 21.94 0.26 11.74
N GLY A 256 20.73 -0.01 11.28
CA GLY A 256 19.77 1.03 11.00
C GLY A 256 19.44 1.78 12.29
N TRP A 257 18.99 3.00 12.18
CA TRP A 257 18.50 3.75 13.33
C TRP A 257 17.13 4.33 13.03
N ARG A 258 16.35 4.53 14.06
CA ARG A 258 15.04 5.15 14.03
C ARG A 258 15.02 6.36 14.95
N HIS A 259 14.40 7.42 14.50
CA HIS A 259 14.20 8.64 15.23
C HIS A 259 12.75 9.06 15.11
N VAL A 260 12.07 9.18 16.24
CA VAL A 260 10.70 9.66 16.30
C VAL A 260 10.70 11.05 16.93
N TRP A 261 10.22 12.02 16.19
CA TRP A 261 10.01 13.35 16.68
C TRP A 261 8.52 13.67 16.74
N SER A 262 8.08 14.34 17.79
CA SER A 262 6.70 14.82 17.87
C SER A 262 6.63 16.18 18.55
N SER A 263 5.92 17.13 17.93
CA SER A 263 5.49 18.38 18.53
C SER A 263 3.96 18.39 18.66
N ARG A 264 3.41 19.49 19.19
CA ARG A 264 1.95 19.64 19.30
C ARG A 264 1.23 19.52 17.94
N ASP A 265 1.89 19.95 16.86
CA ASP A 265 1.28 20.10 15.54
C ASP A 265 1.82 19.14 14.48
N ALA A 266 2.95 18.46 14.71
CA ALA A 266 3.56 17.55 13.77
C ALA A 266 4.30 16.40 14.46
N SER A 267 4.24 15.23 13.86
CA SER A 267 5.02 14.06 14.28
C SER A 267 5.74 13.47 13.08
N LEU A 268 7.03 13.23 13.22
CA LEU A 268 7.93 12.79 12.18
C LEU A 268 8.69 11.55 12.66
N ASP A 269 8.69 10.50 11.87
CA ASP A 269 9.50 9.30 12.09
C ASP A 269 10.55 9.20 10.99
N ILE A 270 11.81 9.28 11.34
CA ILE A 270 12.92 9.15 10.40
C ILE A 270 13.61 7.82 10.67
N VAL A 271 13.56 6.92 9.69
CA VAL A 271 14.17 5.61 9.77
C VAL A 271 15.27 5.50 8.72
N ARG A 272 16.51 5.43 9.15
CA ARG A 272 17.62 5.08 8.26
C ARG A 272 17.78 3.58 8.22
N LEU A 273 17.59 3.03 7.05
CA LEU A 273 17.65 1.60 6.82
C LEU A 273 19.11 1.11 6.73
N PRO A 274 19.40 -0.11 7.19
CA PRO A 274 20.72 -0.73 7.04
C PRO A 274 21.04 -1.00 5.56
N GLU A 275 22.30 -1.26 5.23
CA GLU A 275 22.72 -1.57 3.86
C GLU A 275 21.99 -2.80 3.27
N TRP A 276 21.59 -3.72 4.15
CA TRP A 276 20.83 -4.94 3.84
C TRP A 276 19.54 -4.98 4.67
N VAL A 277 18.42 -4.84 3.99
CA VAL A 277 17.11 -4.82 4.63
C VAL A 277 16.46 -6.20 4.49
N GLY A 278 16.44 -6.95 5.60
CA GLY A 278 15.73 -8.22 5.72
C GLY A 278 14.29 -8.03 6.18
N SER A 279 13.51 -9.14 6.15
CA SER A 279 12.13 -9.12 6.65
C SER A 279 12.06 -8.82 8.15
N GLU A 280 12.96 -9.42 8.94
CA GLU A 280 12.98 -9.23 10.40
C GLU A 280 13.10 -7.77 10.83
N TYR A 281 13.97 -7.01 10.13
CA TYR A 281 14.17 -5.59 10.45
C TYR A 281 12.88 -4.77 10.21
N LEU A 282 12.27 -4.93 9.04
CA LEU A 282 11.04 -4.19 8.71
C LEU A 282 9.82 -4.70 9.49
N GLU A 283 9.75 -5.99 9.78
CA GLU A 283 8.71 -6.54 10.65
C GLU A 283 8.83 -6.03 12.10
N GLN A 284 10.06 -5.83 12.57
CA GLN A 284 10.27 -5.17 13.86
C GLN A 284 9.81 -3.72 13.81
N LEU A 285 10.16 -2.98 12.74
CA LEU A 285 9.70 -1.61 12.54
C LEU A 285 8.16 -1.53 12.50
N VAL A 286 7.49 -2.48 11.84
CA VAL A 286 6.02 -2.58 11.84
C VAL A 286 5.49 -2.74 13.28
N ARG A 287 6.08 -3.67 14.06
CA ARG A 287 5.66 -3.87 15.46
C ARG A 287 5.87 -2.61 16.31
N ASP A 288 7.00 -1.92 16.12
CA ASP A 288 7.33 -0.70 16.86
C ASP A 288 6.35 0.44 16.53
N VAL A 289 5.93 0.54 15.26
CA VAL A 289 4.90 1.52 14.83
C VAL A 289 3.55 1.15 15.42
N GLN A 290 3.17 -0.13 15.41
CA GLN A 290 1.90 -0.61 15.97
C GLN A 290 1.83 -0.45 17.51
N ALA A 291 2.95 -0.62 18.20
CA ALA A 291 3.02 -0.47 19.65
C ALA A 291 3.09 1.00 20.11
N SER A 292 3.31 1.93 19.18
CA SER A 292 3.43 3.35 19.49
C SER A 292 2.05 3.98 19.61
N ASP A 293 1.72 4.56 20.78
CA ASP A 293 0.52 5.38 20.98
C ASP A 293 0.58 6.73 20.23
N ARG A 294 1.70 7.03 19.57
CA ARG A 294 1.93 8.30 18.89
C ARG A 294 1.44 8.21 17.45
N GLN A 295 0.54 9.09 17.09
CA GLN A 295 0.11 9.26 15.69
C GLN A 295 1.23 9.97 14.92
N VAL A 296 2.04 9.19 14.18
CA VAL A 296 3.07 9.74 13.32
C VAL A 296 2.43 10.16 11.99
N LYS A 297 2.45 11.45 11.69
CA LYS A 297 1.88 11.99 10.43
C LYS A 297 2.77 11.75 9.22
N LEU A 298 4.08 11.65 9.42
CA LEU A 298 5.03 11.45 8.33
C LEU A 298 6.15 10.49 8.75
N SER A 299 6.34 9.43 8.00
CA SER A 299 7.48 8.51 8.14
C SER A 299 8.42 8.61 6.94
N LEU A 300 9.67 8.90 7.19
CA LEU A 300 10.72 9.00 6.19
C LEU A 300 11.61 7.77 6.27
N LEU A 301 11.60 6.95 5.23
CA LEU A 301 12.47 5.79 5.12
C LEU A 301 13.68 6.12 4.24
N ASP A 302 14.84 6.32 4.85
CA ASP A 302 16.09 6.64 4.15
C ASP A 302 16.75 5.37 3.58
N PHE A 303 16.69 5.23 2.27
CA PHE A 303 17.29 4.16 1.48
C PHE A 303 18.66 4.52 0.91
N SER A 304 19.24 5.67 1.25
CA SER A 304 20.49 6.15 0.65
C SER A 304 21.67 5.16 0.78
N ARG A 305 21.68 4.36 1.85
CA ARG A 305 22.70 3.34 2.11
C ARG A 305 22.25 1.93 1.70
N VAL A 306 20.98 1.75 1.37
CA VAL A 306 20.43 0.43 1.07
C VAL A 306 20.94 -0.06 -0.27
N ARG A 307 21.62 -1.21 -0.27
CA ARG A 307 22.04 -1.91 -1.48
C ARG A 307 21.09 -3.03 -1.86
N HIS A 308 20.45 -3.64 -0.87
CA HIS A 308 19.53 -4.76 -1.08
C HIS A 308 18.36 -4.74 -0.11
N VAL A 309 17.19 -5.04 -0.64
CA VAL A 309 15.97 -5.32 0.12
C VAL A 309 15.56 -6.74 -0.18
N ALA A 310 15.37 -7.56 0.84
CA ALA A 310 14.87 -8.91 0.67
C ALA A 310 13.45 -8.89 0.14
N MET A 311 13.07 -9.89 -0.67
CA MET A 311 11.73 -9.92 -1.25
C MET A 311 10.65 -10.06 -0.17
N GLU A 312 10.93 -10.83 0.85
CA GLU A 312 10.05 -11.02 1.99
C GLU A 312 9.81 -9.71 2.76
N ALA A 313 10.79 -8.80 2.72
CA ALA A 313 10.71 -7.47 3.35
C ALA A 313 9.74 -6.51 2.64
N HIS A 314 9.41 -6.75 1.36
CA HIS A 314 8.45 -5.91 0.63
C HIS A 314 7.06 -5.91 1.27
N HIS A 315 6.65 -7.05 1.84
CA HIS A 315 5.36 -7.12 2.54
C HIS A 315 5.30 -6.17 3.74
N ALA A 316 6.36 -6.10 4.52
CA ALA A 316 6.41 -5.19 5.66
C ALA A 316 6.33 -3.71 5.23
N LEU A 317 6.88 -3.35 4.07
CA LEU A 317 6.70 -2.00 3.50
C LEU A 317 5.24 -1.71 3.16
N PHE A 318 4.50 -2.68 2.61
CA PHE A 318 3.06 -2.54 2.39
C PHE A 318 2.30 -2.39 3.71
N THR A 319 2.61 -3.22 4.70
CA THR A 319 1.98 -3.14 6.03
C THR A 319 2.25 -1.79 6.71
N LEU A 320 3.48 -1.27 6.60
CA LEU A 320 3.81 0.07 7.11
C LEU A 320 2.98 1.15 6.42
N ALA A 321 2.81 1.06 5.09
CA ALA A 321 2.00 2.01 4.34
C ALA A 321 0.53 2.00 4.78
N GLU A 322 -0.04 0.81 5.00
CA GLU A 322 -1.41 0.66 5.49
C GLU A 322 -1.58 1.23 6.89
N LEU A 323 -0.68 0.89 7.82
CA LEU A 323 -0.71 1.42 9.19
C LEU A 323 -0.66 2.95 9.23
N GLN A 324 0.22 3.54 8.43
CA GLN A 324 0.32 4.99 8.36
C GLN A 324 -0.95 5.63 7.79
N ARG A 325 -1.56 5.00 6.78
CA ARG A 325 -2.81 5.47 6.19
C ARG A 325 -3.98 5.39 7.20
N GLU A 326 -4.06 4.32 7.98
CA GLU A 326 -5.07 4.16 9.06
C GLU A 326 -4.97 5.29 10.09
N HIS A 327 -3.75 5.83 10.31
CA HIS A 327 -3.50 6.96 11.20
C HIS A 327 -3.47 8.32 10.50
N ASN A 328 -3.96 8.42 9.25
CA ASN A 328 -3.87 9.62 8.41
C ASN A 328 -2.43 10.12 8.22
N GLY A 329 -1.47 9.21 8.26
CA GLY A 329 -0.05 9.48 8.05
C GLY A 329 0.40 9.15 6.62
N GLN A 330 1.61 9.58 6.28
CA GLN A 330 2.26 9.31 4.99
C GLN A 330 3.62 8.66 5.18
N ILE A 331 4.02 7.83 4.22
CA ILE A 331 5.39 7.30 4.14
C ILE A 331 6.06 7.82 2.87
N LEU A 332 7.27 8.32 3.03
CA LEU A 332 8.10 8.79 1.93
C LEU A 332 9.41 8.01 1.88
N LEU A 333 9.76 7.45 0.73
CA LEU A 333 11.02 6.77 0.50
C LEU A 333 12.06 7.76 -0.03
N LEU A 334 13.18 7.88 0.64
CA LEU A 334 14.26 8.81 0.32
C LEU A 334 15.51 8.07 -0.18
N GLY A 335 16.24 8.69 -1.11
CA GLY A 335 17.56 8.23 -1.52
C GLY A 335 17.59 6.89 -2.24
N LEU A 336 16.55 6.55 -2.99
CA LEU A 336 16.49 5.33 -3.78
C LEU A 336 17.48 5.37 -4.95
N SER A 337 18.41 4.40 -5.02
CA SER A 337 19.21 4.19 -6.22
C SER A 337 18.35 3.68 -7.37
N ASP A 338 18.73 3.95 -8.64
CA ASP A 338 17.98 3.49 -9.84
C ASP A 338 17.77 1.98 -9.86
N LYS A 339 18.73 1.23 -9.37
CA LYS A 339 18.64 -0.23 -9.27
C LYS A 339 17.57 -0.66 -8.27
N LEU A 340 17.53 0.01 -7.12
CA LEU A 340 16.57 -0.28 -6.07
C LEU A 340 15.17 0.19 -6.47
N ARG A 341 15.07 1.38 -7.08
CA ARG A 341 13.83 1.90 -7.65
C ARG A 341 13.21 0.93 -8.64
N ARG A 342 13.98 0.42 -9.62
CA ARG A 342 13.49 -0.59 -10.56
C ARG A 342 13.01 -1.87 -9.89
N ARG A 343 13.68 -2.31 -8.82
CA ARG A 343 13.28 -3.51 -8.06
C ARG A 343 11.99 -3.30 -7.27
N LEU A 344 11.89 -2.18 -6.56
CA LEU A 344 10.67 -1.85 -5.81
C LEU A 344 9.48 -1.59 -6.74
N ALA A 345 9.74 -1.00 -7.92
CA ALA A 345 8.72 -0.86 -8.96
C ALA A 345 8.26 -2.21 -9.50
N SER A 346 9.17 -3.17 -9.76
CA SER A 346 8.77 -4.51 -10.19
C SER A 346 7.99 -5.28 -9.12
N ALA A 347 8.29 -5.02 -7.84
CA ALA A 347 7.53 -5.55 -6.71
C ALA A 347 6.26 -4.75 -6.40
N ARG A 348 5.95 -3.72 -7.20
CA ARG A 348 4.77 -2.85 -7.03
C ARG A 348 4.73 -2.09 -5.70
N VAL A 349 5.84 -1.99 -5.00
CA VAL A 349 5.96 -1.23 -3.74
C VAL A 349 5.77 0.26 -4.02
N LEU A 350 6.28 0.76 -5.14
CA LEU A 350 6.16 2.18 -5.51
C LEU A 350 4.77 2.58 -6.01
N ASP A 351 3.87 1.64 -6.22
CA ASP A 351 2.46 1.95 -6.50
C ASP A 351 1.71 2.40 -5.23
N VAL A 352 2.28 2.12 -4.06
CA VAL A 352 1.67 2.42 -2.74
C VAL A 352 2.44 3.49 -1.99
N LEU A 353 3.78 3.44 -2.08
CA LEU A 353 4.67 4.32 -1.35
C LEU A 353 5.18 5.43 -2.28
N GLN A 354 5.05 6.66 -1.81
CA GLN A 354 5.57 7.82 -2.51
C GLN A 354 7.10 7.83 -2.44
N THR A 355 7.73 8.22 -3.54
CA THR A 355 9.16 8.48 -3.57
C THR A 355 9.38 9.97 -3.72
N SER A 356 10.25 10.55 -2.93
CA SER A 356 10.79 11.85 -3.26
C SER A 356 11.96 11.65 -4.22
N ASP A 357 11.77 12.05 -5.46
CA ASP A 357 12.87 12.36 -6.34
C ASP A 357 13.40 13.72 -5.87
N GLY A 358 14.66 13.80 -5.53
CA GLY A 358 15.32 15.05 -5.09
C GLY A 358 15.28 16.21 -6.10
N ASP A 359 14.41 16.12 -7.10
CA ASP A 359 14.27 17.07 -8.20
C ASP A 359 13.12 18.08 -8.01
N ALA A 360 12.35 18.02 -6.94
CA ALA A 360 11.27 18.98 -6.69
C ALA A 360 11.79 20.34 -6.18
N LEU A 361 12.97 20.38 -5.61
CA LEU A 361 13.83 21.57 -5.51
C LEU A 361 15.11 21.19 -6.22
N GLY A 362 15.54 21.97 -7.17
CA GLY A 362 16.77 21.76 -7.93
C GLY A 362 17.87 21.25 -7.01
N SER A 363 18.34 20.03 -7.29
CA SER A 363 19.27 19.31 -6.44
C SER A 363 20.49 20.19 -6.17
N LEU A 364 20.57 20.72 -4.96
CA LEU A 364 21.81 21.26 -4.41
C LEU A 364 22.73 20.06 -4.07
N ASP A 365 22.92 19.15 -5.02
CA ASP A 365 23.90 18.09 -4.93
C ASP A 365 25.27 18.66 -5.29
N THR A 366 25.91 19.30 -4.32
CA THR A 366 27.30 19.70 -4.42
C THR A 366 28.21 18.53 -4.04
N GLY A 367 28.01 17.39 -4.69
CA GLY A 367 28.93 16.25 -4.66
C GLY A 367 30.21 16.57 -5.40
N ARG A 368 30.97 17.61 -5.00
CA ARG A 368 32.35 17.87 -5.45
C ARG A 368 33.33 17.33 -4.42
N PRO A 369 34.31 16.53 -4.83
CA PRO A 369 35.41 16.17 -3.95
C PRO A 369 36.24 17.43 -3.66
N GLY A 370 36.16 17.95 -2.44
CA GLY A 370 36.95 19.14 -2.08
C GLY A 370 36.53 19.84 -0.78
N GLY A 371 35.82 19.16 0.14
CA GLY A 371 35.60 19.70 1.49
C GLY A 371 34.45 20.68 1.64
N LEU A 372 33.60 20.86 0.63
CA LEU A 372 32.34 21.60 0.75
C LEU A 372 31.28 20.79 1.52
N PRO A 373 30.42 21.47 2.32
CA PRO A 373 29.36 20.80 3.03
C PRO A 373 28.39 20.12 2.02
N GLY A 374 28.02 18.87 2.28
CA GLY A 374 26.93 18.24 1.54
C GLY A 374 25.61 18.77 2.07
N CYS A 375 24.73 19.18 1.19
CA CYS A 375 23.36 19.58 1.53
C CYS A 375 22.37 18.79 0.65
N ARG A 376 21.32 18.25 1.26
CA ARG A 376 20.18 17.66 0.54
C ARG A 376 18.90 18.21 1.15
N THR A 377 18.04 18.74 0.31
CA THR A 377 16.76 19.29 0.75
C THR A 377 15.62 18.50 0.10
N TYR A 378 14.61 18.15 0.89
CA TYR A 378 13.40 17.48 0.46
C TYR A 378 12.21 18.35 0.84
N LEU A 379 11.39 18.74 -0.15
CA LEU A 379 10.17 19.50 0.09
C LEU A 379 8.97 18.56 0.18
N MET A 380 8.09 18.90 1.10
CA MET A 380 6.80 18.26 1.33
C MET A 380 5.75 19.37 1.46
N ASP A 381 4.47 19.05 1.37
CA ASP A 381 3.40 20.05 1.30
C ASP A 381 3.46 21.08 2.42
N GLU A 382 3.71 20.66 3.68
CA GLU A 382 3.78 21.53 4.85
C GLU A 382 5.16 21.61 5.51
N ASN A 383 6.15 20.84 5.04
CA ASN A 383 7.44 20.68 5.68
C ASN A 383 8.58 20.66 4.67
N ALA A 384 9.77 21.10 5.08
CA ALA A 384 11.02 20.90 4.36
C ALA A 384 12.04 20.21 5.26
N LEU A 385 12.68 19.16 4.76
CA LEU A 385 13.72 18.44 5.47
C LEU A 385 15.07 18.69 4.80
N VAL A 386 16.04 19.11 5.58
CA VAL A 386 17.38 19.47 5.14
C VAL A 386 18.42 18.61 5.83
N PHE A 387 19.20 17.88 5.07
CA PHE A 387 20.35 17.13 5.59
C PHE A 387 21.64 17.91 5.30
N LEU A 388 22.36 18.28 6.34
CA LEU A 388 23.70 18.84 6.25
C LEU A 388 24.75 17.77 6.59
N SER A 389 25.89 17.80 5.91
CA SER A 389 26.98 16.87 6.16
C SER A 389 28.36 17.50 5.96
N GLY A 390 29.39 16.93 6.61
CA GLY A 390 30.75 17.38 6.49
C GLY A 390 31.06 18.63 7.29
N ARG A 391 31.95 19.50 6.78
CA ARG A 391 32.31 20.78 7.41
C ARG A 391 31.40 21.88 6.87
N VAL A 392 30.67 22.54 7.76
CA VAL A 392 29.70 23.58 7.39
C VAL A 392 30.29 24.95 7.78
N SER A 393 30.49 25.83 6.79
CA SER A 393 30.95 27.20 6.94
C SER A 393 29.93 28.19 6.37
N ALA A 394 29.97 29.46 6.78
CA ALA A 394 29.10 30.50 6.21
C ALA A 394 29.30 30.64 4.70
N ARG A 395 30.54 30.58 4.23
CA ARG A 395 30.86 30.63 2.80
C ARG A 395 30.24 29.46 2.05
N GLY A 396 30.34 28.23 2.60
CA GLY A 396 29.72 27.05 1.99
C GLY A 396 28.20 27.15 1.90
N LEU A 397 27.55 27.71 2.93
CA LEU A 397 26.10 27.96 2.92
C LEU A 397 25.70 29.05 1.91
N SER A 398 26.49 30.14 1.83
CA SER A 398 26.27 31.24 0.89
C SER A 398 26.49 30.81 -0.56
N ASP A 399 27.60 30.09 -0.83
CA ASP A 399 27.93 29.59 -2.17
C ASP A 399 26.84 28.65 -2.73
N MET A 400 26.04 28.04 -1.84
CA MET A 400 24.90 27.20 -2.21
C MET A 400 23.58 27.96 -2.32
N GLY A 401 23.53 29.27 -2.04
CA GLY A 401 22.26 30.00 -1.92
C GLY A 401 21.30 29.40 -0.85
N PHE A 402 21.88 28.72 0.13
CA PHE A 402 21.15 27.88 1.08
C PHE A 402 20.22 28.70 1.96
N VAL A 403 20.74 29.81 2.54
CA VAL A 403 19.98 30.63 3.49
C VAL A 403 18.79 31.31 2.79
N GLU A 404 19.01 31.88 1.59
CA GLU A 404 17.96 32.52 0.83
C GLU A 404 16.86 31.54 0.41
N SER A 405 17.25 30.39 -0.13
CA SER A 405 16.31 29.34 -0.55
C SER A 405 15.46 28.82 0.62
N LEU A 406 16.08 28.54 1.76
CA LEU A 406 15.36 28.06 2.93
C LEU A 406 14.58 29.16 3.65
N SER A 407 15.02 30.41 3.62
CA SER A 407 14.26 31.54 4.18
C SER A 407 12.92 31.71 3.49
N GLN A 408 12.88 31.56 2.16
CA GLN A 408 11.64 31.56 1.40
C GLN A 408 10.77 30.35 1.75
N THR A 409 11.38 29.18 1.88
CA THR A 409 10.68 27.94 2.26
C THR A 409 10.12 28.00 3.67
N ALA A 410 10.86 28.58 4.63
CA ALA A 410 10.46 28.68 6.04
C ALA A 410 9.35 29.71 6.29
N ALA A 411 9.02 30.57 5.33
CA ALA A 411 7.89 31.48 5.43
C ALA A 411 6.55 30.73 5.49
N ASP A 412 6.42 29.67 4.68
CA ASP A 412 5.17 28.94 4.53
C ASP A 412 5.20 27.54 5.15
N ARG A 413 6.39 27.00 5.43
CA ARG A 413 6.61 25.60 5.84
C ARG A 413 7.47 25.49 7.08
N ALA A 414 7.29 24.38 7.82
CA ALA A 414 8.24 24.01 8.85
C ALA A 414 9.51 23.43 8.22
N VAL A 415 10.70 23.91 8.65
CA VAL A 415 11.99 23.43 8.16
C VAL A 415 12.69 22.63 9.24
N ILE A 416 13.07 21.40 8.93
CA ILE A 416 13.81 20.51 9.84
C ILE A 416 15.21 20.33 9.26
N ILE A 417 16.25 20.75 10.00
CA ILE A 417 17.65 20.64 9.59
C ILE A 417 18.31 19.50 10.38
N ASP A 418 18.71 18.44 9.69
CA ASP A 418 19.43 17.30 10.26
C ASP A 418 20.95 17.57 10.26
N LEU A 419 21.53 17.60 11.44
CA LEU A 419 22.96 17.90 11.68
C LEU A 419 23.79 16.66 12.05
N ARG A 420 23.24 15.45 12.04
CA ARG A 420 23.92 14.23 12.49
C ARG A 420 25.19 13.91 11.73
N ASN A 421 25.24 14.25 10.45
CA ASN A 421 26.42 14.04 9.61
C ASN A 421 27.33 15.26 9.54
N VAL A 422 27.09 16.31 10.34
CA VAL A 422 27.96 17.49 10.43
C VAL A 422 29.16 17.16 11.30
N ALA A 423 30.33 17.12 10.68
CA ALA A 423 31.60 16.89 11.37
C ALA A 423 32.08 18.11 12.12
N LEU A 424 31.88 19.30 11.55
CA LEU A 424 32.21 20.58 12.14
C LEU A 424 31.25 21.66 11.66
N LEU A 425 30.70 22.42 12.60
CA LEU A 425 29.91 23.62 12.32
C LEU A 425 30.72 24.84 12.76
N GLU A 426 31.12 25.67 11.82
CA GLU A 426 31.88 26.87 12.11
C GLU A 426 30.98 27.95 12.74
N SER A 427 31.55 28.81 13.61
CA SER A 427 30.77 29.87 14.26
C SER A 427 30.12 30.82 13.26
N THR A 428 30.76 31.06 12.12
CA THR A 428 30.23 31.87 11.02
C THR A 428 29.00 31.23 10.37
N ALA A 429 28.99 29.91 10.27
CA ALA A 429 27.82 29.16 9.76
C ALA A 429 26.63 29.26 10.72
N ILE A 430 26.87 29.28 12.01
CA ILE A 430 25.83 29.45 13.03
C ILE A 430 25.14 30.81 12.90
N VAL A 431 25.90 31.86 12.63
CA VAL A 431 25.32 33.18 12.39
C VAL A 431 24.47 33.20 11.13
N ALA A 432 24.93 32.55 10.06
CA ALA A 432 24.12 32.40 8.82
C ALA A 432 22.85 31.56 9.06
N LEU A 433 22.94 30.49 9.84
CA LEU A 433 21.78 29.70 10.20
C LEU A 433 20.79 30.48 11.09
N ARG A 434 21.25 31.42 11.92
CA ARG A 434 20.39 32.24 12.76
C ARG A 434 19.34 33.00 11.95
N GLU A 435 19.68 33.49 10.76
CA GLU A 435 18.76 34.19 9.86
C GLU A 435 17.61 33.32 9.39
N LEU A 436 17.73 31.98 9.49
CA LEU A 436 16.66 31.06 9.18
C LEU A 436 15.62 30.99 10.31
N PHE A 437 16.03 31.18 11.58
CA PHE A 437 15.15 31.07 12.73
C PHE A 437 14.23 32.28 12.92
N PHE A 438 14.64 33.44 12.42
CA PHE A 438 13.90 34.68 12.58
C PHE A 438 13.59 35.30 11.22
N GLY A 439 12.35 35.72 11.02
CA GLY A 439 11.94 36.47 9.84
C GLY A 439 12.53 37.89 9.83
N PRO A 440 12.36 38.63 8.70
CA PRO A 440 12.81 40.04 8.59
C PRO A 440 12.22 40.93 9.67
N ASP A 441 11.02 40.60 10.15
CA ASP A 441 10.29 41.35 11.17
C ASP A 441 10.53 40.83 12.61
N GLY A 442 11.49 39.92 12.79
CA GLY A 442 11.80 39.29 14.06
C GLY A 442 10.81 38.21 14.51
N GLU A 443 9.90 37.81 13.66
CA GLU A 443 9.00 36.67 13.92
C GLU A 443 9.76 35.35 13.93
N GLU A 444 9.46 34.52 14.92
CA GLU A 444 10.05 33.18 15.07
C GLU A 444 9.52 32.25 14.01
N ARG A 445 10.39 31.70 13.16
CA ARG A 445 10.03 30.76 12.10
C ARG A 445 10.03 29.33 12.63
N ARG A 446 9.25 28.49 12.02
CA ARG A 446 9.18 27.05 12.33
C ARG A 446 10.39 26.29 11.78
N VAL A 447 11.58 26.57 12.34
CA VAL A 447 12.85 25.91 11.98
C VAL A 447 13.31 25.06 13.15
N TYR A 448 13.58 23.79 12.90
CA TYR A 448 13.95 22.81 13.90
C TYR A 448 15.30 22.18 13.53
N LEU A 449 16.13 21.92 14.54
CA LEU A 449 17.41 21.24 14.38
C LEU A 449 17.31 19.83 14.96
N SER A 450 17.83 18.83 14.24
CA SER A 450 17.83 17.43 14.67
C SER A 450 19.23 16.86 14.69
N GLY A 451 19.54 16.01 15.68
CA GLY A 451 20.74 15.20 15.73
C GLY A 451 22.05 15.98 15.87
N ALA A 452 22.03 17.15 16.49
CA ALA A 452 23.24 17.92 16.76
C ALA A 452 24.13 17.19 17.77
N SER A 453 25.40 16.92 17.38
CA SER A 453 26.41 16.39 18.31
C SER A 453 26.64 17.33 19.48
N ALA A 454 27.16 16.85 20.61
CA ALA A 454 27.48 17.66 21.78
C ALA A 454 28.39 18.88 21.44
N ASN A 455 29.31 18.70 20.50
CA ASN A 455 30.15 19.77 19.99
C ASN A 455 29.35 20.83 19.23
N VAL A 456 28.45 20.42 18.39
CA VAL A 456 27.57 21.33 17.61
C VAL A 456 26.62 22.06 18.55
N GLN A 457 26.06 21.40 19.56
CA GLN A 457 25.22 22.02 20.59
C GLN A 457 26.00 23.06 21.39
N GLN A 458 27.26 22.77 21.76
CA GLN A 458 28.12 23.72 22.44
C GLN A 458 28.42 24.96 21.59
N MET A 459 28.62 24.78 20.30
CA MET A 459 28.82 25.88 19.37
C MET A 459 27.60 26.80 19.28
N PHE A 460 26.38 26.25 19.26
CA PHE A 460 25.14 27.06 19.31
C PHE A 460 25.03 27.86 20.62
N ARG A 461 25.35 27.27 21.77
CA ARG A 461 25.38 27.96 23.06
C ARG A 461 26.40 29.09 23.08
N MET A 462 27.60 28.85 22.54
CA MET A 462 28.65 29.88 22.44
C MET A 462 28.27 31.04 21.53
N ALA A 463 27.47 30.81 20.51
CA ALA A 463 26.95 31.83 19.61
C ALA A 463 25.77 32.64 20.21
N GLY A 464 25.41 32.39 21.46
CA GLY A 464 24.33 33.11 22.14
C GLY A 464 22.91 32.76 21.62
N LEU A 465 22.78 31.67 20.89
CA LEU A 465 21.48 31.22 20.39
C LEU A 465 20.65 30.43 21.42
N GLY A 466 21.12 30.41 22.68
CA GLY A 466 20.47 29.63 23.74
C GLY A 466 20.48 28.11 23.46
N GLU A 467 19.77 27.32 24.24
CA GLU A 467 19.29 26.03 23.73
C GLU A 467 18.22 26.38 22.70
N PRO A 468 18.46 26.12 21.40
CA PRO A 468 17.41 26.34 20.43
C PRO A 468 16.20 25.56 20.96
N THR A 469 15.07 26.24 21.17
CA THR A 469 13.80 25.64 21.60
C THR A 469 13.32 24.51 20.68
N ALA A 470 14.13 24.22 19.70
CA ALA A 470 13.99 23.25 18.65
C ALA A 470 15.10 22.19 18.59
N LEU A 471 15.97 22.05 19.62
CA LEU A 471 16.81 20.87 19.73
C LEU A 471 15.93 19.68 20.09
N LEU A 472 15.76 18.82 19.11
CA LEU A 472 15.06 17.56 19.28
C LEU A 472 15.96 16.66 20.12
N ASP A 473 15.55 16.43 21.37
CA ASP A 473 16.27 15.56 22.29
C ASP A 473 16.36 14.14 21.75
N ASP A 474 17.60 13.65 21.65
CA ASP A 474 17.95 12.25 21.34
C ASP A 474 17.69 11.34 22.56
N THR A 475 16.58 11.49 23.27
CA THR A 475 16.31 10.60 24.40
C THR A 475 15.43 9.44 23.98
N THR A 476 16.09 8.27 23.87
CA THR A 476 15.70 6.85 23.81
C THR A 476 15.24 6.30 22.49
#